data_6b3fa73a1a6f8163344fca81ed0a51c5
#
_entry.id   6b3fa73a1a6f8163344fca81ed0a51c5
#
_cell.length_a   1.000
_cell.length_b   1.000
_cell.length_c   1.000
_cell.angle_alpha   90.00
_cell.angle_beta   90.00
_cell.angle_gamma   90.00
#
_symmetry.space_group_name_H-M   'P 1'
#
loop_
_entity.id
_entity.type
_entity.pdbx_description
1 polymer ?
#
loop_
_entity_poly.entity_id
_entity_poly.type
_entity_poly.pdbx_seq_one_letter_code
_entity_poly.pdbx_strand_id
1 'polypeptide(L)'
;MKRIGKSPSLQTNQISLEGSLLNRGMLASLLGFQYGGERDLYRALGYPSGEIKFADFYLRYTRQDIAKAVIDRPVRATWQGALELVEMEEQEDTAFEKAWTELDRKMKFKTKLARLDRLTGLGRYGVLLLGLDDVNNREAFASPVRTGARKLHYIKPFSESSAVILELENNPTSPRYGLPLYY
;
A
#
# COMPACT_ATOMS: atom_id res chain seq x y z
N MET A 1 3.71 -65.68 -6.97
CA MET A 1 3.06 -64.38 -6.84
C MET A 1 2.99 -64.02 -5.34
N LYS A 2 3.99 -63.25 -4.79
CA LYS A 2 4.08 -62.89 -3.37
C LYS A 2 3.38 -61.54 -3.17
N ARG A 3 2.36 -61.48 -2.31
CA ARG A 3 1.71 -60.25 -1.88
C ARG A 3 2.65 -59.51 -0.92
N ILE A 4 3.05 -58.32 -1.28
CA ILE A 4 3.81 -57.43 -0.41
C ILE A 4 2.80 -56.77 0.54
N GLY A 5 2.90 -57.09 1.83
CA GLY A 5 2.09 -56.51 2.86
C GLY A 5 2.48 -55.03 3.11
N LYS A 6 1.52 -54.14 3.12
CA LYS A 6 1.68 -52.71 3.54
C LYS A 6 2.07 -52.67 5.01
N SER A 7 3.14 -51.98 5.34
CA SER A 7 3.62 -51.77 6.71
C SER A 7 2.65 -50.84 7.49
N PRO A 8 2.27 -51.17 8.72
CA PRO A 8 1.34 -50.39 9.53
C PRO A 8 1.95 -49.17 10.26
N SER A 9 3.21 -48.83 9.97
CA SER A 9 3.94 -47.84 10.79
C SER A 9 3.66 -46.36 10.47
N LEU A 10 3.05 -46.03 9.34
CA LEU A 10 2.79 -44.64 8.96
C LEU A 10 1.52 -44.05 9.61
N GLN A 11 0.51 -44.84 9.89
CA GLN A 11 -0.74 -44.34 10.50
C GLN A 11 -0.61 -44.04 12.01
N THR A 12 0.23 -44.79 12.72
CA THR A 12 0.41 -44.59 14.17
C THR A 12 1.15 -43.28 14.50
N ASN A 13 2.08 -42.85 13.65
CA ASN A 13 2.82 -41.62 13.85
C ASN A 13 1.98 -40.37 13.56
N GLN A 14 1.03 -40.41 12.62
CA GLN A 14 0.12 -39.28 12.36
C GLN A 14 -0.86 -39.06 13.51
N ILE A 15 -1.45 -40.12 14.04
CA ILE A 15 -2.37 -40.03 15.17
C ILE A 15 -1.67 -39.50 16.43
N SER A 16 -0.41 -39.88 16.67
CA SER A 16 0.35 -39.39 17.83
C SER A 16 0.75 -37.91 17.68
N LEU A 17 1.03 -37.43 16.47
CA LEU A 17 1.33 -36.04 16.18
C LEU A 17 0.10 -35.13 16.36
N GLU A 18 -1.03 -35.54 15.83
CA GLU A 18 -2.29 -34.81 15.98
C GLU A 18 -2.73 -34.76 17.45
N GLY A 19 -2.64 -35.87 18.17
CA GLY A 19 -2.90 -35.91 19.61
C GLY A 19 -1.97 -35.01 20.43
N SER A 20 -0.69 -34.92 20.05
CA SER A 20 0.27 -34.06 20.73
C SER A 20 0.04 -32.58 20.43
N LEU A 21 -0.40 -32.22 19.24
CA LEU A 21 -0.75 -30.85 18.87
C LEU A 21 -2.04 -30.38 19.55
N LEU A 22 -3.04 -31.26 19.62
CA LEU A 22 -4.29 -30.99 20.36
C LEU A 22 -4.03 -30.80 21.85
N ASN A 23 -3.19 -31.64 22.47
CA ASN A 23 -2.81 -31.52 23.87
C ASN A 23 -2.02 -30.24 24.13
N ARG A 24 -1.11 -29.85 23.25
CA ARG A 24 -0.38 -28.57 23.36
C ARG A 24 -1.33 -27.36 23.20
N GLY A 25 -2.28 -27.42 22.29
CA GLY A 25 -3.31 -26.41 22.12
C GLY A 25 -4.21 -26.27 23.36
N MET A 26 -4.64 -27.41 23.94
CA MET A 26 -5.41 -27.43 25.19
C MET A 26 -4.59 -26.88 26.36
N LEU A 27 -3.33 -27.26 26.48
CA LEU A 27 -2.45 -26.79 27.56
C LEU A 27 -2.18 -25.29 27.43
N ALA A 28 -1.92 -24.81 26.20
CA ALA A 28 -1.75 -23.37 25.92
C ALA A 28 -3.02 -22.59 26.26
N SER A 29 -4.20 -23.12 25.92
CA SER A 29 -5.49 -22.55 26.28
C SER A 29 -5.68 -22.47 27.78
N LEU A 30 -5.36 -23.55 28.50
CA LEU A 30 -5.49 -23.64 29.98
C LEU A 30 -4.54 -22.65 30.66
N LEU A 31 -3.33 -22.45 30.12
CA LEU A 31 -2.32 -21.53 30.66
C LEU A 31 -2.53 -20.07 30.20
N GLY A 32 -3.58 -19.81 29.43
CA GLY A 32 -3.85 -18.43 28.94
C GLY A 32 -3.02 -17.96 27.76
N PHE A 33 -2.26 -18.87 27.14
CA PHE A 33 -1.46 -18.57 25.93
C PHE A 33 -2.26 -18.66 24.62
N GLN A 34 -3.58 -18.67 24.69
CA GLN A 34 -4.43 -18.72 23.50
C GLN A 34 -4.64 -17.32 22.96
N TYR A 35 -4.21 -17.11 21.72
CA TYR A 35 -4.42 -15.90 20.96
C TYR A 35 -5.72 -16.01 20.16
N GLY A 36 -6.81 -15.59 20.77
CA GLY A 36 -8.15 -15.61 20.19
C GLY A 36 -9.22 -16.03 21.20
N GLY A 37 -10.43 -15.46 21.10
CA GLY A 37 -11.53 -15.70 22.01
C GLY A 37 -11.51 -14.82 23.27
N GLU A 38 -12.16 -15.25 24.35
CA GLU A 38 -12.34 -14.43 25.57
C GLU A 38 -11.04 -14.14 26.34
N ARG A 39 -9.99 -14.94 26.13
CA ARG A 39 -8.66 -14.79 26.76
C ARG A 39 -7.58 -14.32 25.81
N ASP A 40 -7.95 -13.54 24.79
CA ASP A 40 -6.99 -12.96 23.84
C ASP A 40 -6.09 -11.95 24.56
N LEU A 41 -4.79 -12.28 24.65
CA LEU A 41 -3.79 -11.44 25.28
C LEU A 41 -3.68 -10.08 24.57
N TYR A 42 -3.76 -10.05 23.22
CA TYR A 42 -3.70 -8.82 22.46
C TYR A 42 -4.88 -7.91 22.78
N ARG A 43 -6.08 -8.47 22.90
CA ARG A 43 -7.27 -7.74 23.30
C ARG A 43 -7.15 -7.21 24.74
N ALA A 44 -6.63 -8.02 25.67
CA ALA A 44 -6.41 -7.60 27.05
C ALA A 44 -5.38 -6.45 27.16
N LEU A 45 -4.38 -6.41 26.27
CA LEU A 45 -3.40 -5.34 26.15
C LEU A 45 -3.89 -4.12 25.37
N GLY A 46 -5.15 -4.12 24.92
CA GLY A 46 -5.74 -3.02 24.17
C GLY A 46 -5.36 -2.99 22.68
N TYR A 47 -4.81 -4.08 22.14
CA TYR A 47 -4.61 -4.19 20.70
C TYR A 47 -5.95 -4.48 20.00
N PRO A 48 -6.19 -3.90 18.81
CA PRO A 48 -7.41 -4.17 18.07
C PRO A 48 -7.47 -5.65 17.64
N SER A 49 -8.60 -6.31 17.92
CA SER A 49 -8.85 -7.71 17.55
C SER A 49 -9.30 -7.92 16.10
N GLY A 50 -9.26 -6.90 15.27
CA GLY A 50 -9.71 -6.92 13.87
C GLY A 50 -8.65 -6.47 12.89
N GLU A 51 -9.01 -6.49 11.62
CA GLU A 51 -8.16 -5.95 10.55
C GLU A 51 -7.90 -4.46 10.80
N ILE A 52 -6.62 -4.08 10.87
CA ILE A 52 -6.22 -2.67 11.02
C ILE A 52 -6.45 -1.97 9.68
N LYS A 53 -7.27 -0.92 9.71
CA LYS A 53 -7.63 -0.13 8.54
C LYS A 53 -6.89 1.20 8.51
N PHE A 54 -6.91 1.85 7.35
CA PHE A 54 -6.35 3.20 7.18
C PHE A 54 -6.83 4.19 8.26
N ALA A 55 -8.10 4.12 8.65
CA ALA A 55 -8.65 5.00 9.69
C ALA A 55 -7.95 4.85 11.04
N ASP A 56 -7.50 3.64 11.41
CA ASP A 56 -6.80 3.37 12.65
C ASP A 56 -5.40 3.99 12.65
N PHE A 57 -4.69 3.88 11.53
CA PHE A 57 -3.39 4.54 11.35
C PHE A 57 -3.53 6.05 11.35
N TYR A 58 -4.51 6.58 10.63
CA TYR A 58 -4.78 8.02 10.57
C TYR A 58 -5.14 8.60 11.94
N LEU A 59 -5.94 7.89 12.72
CA LEU A 59 -6.29 8.30 14.09
C LEU A 59 -5.05 8.39 14.99
N ARG A 60 -4.15 7.41 14.91
CA ARG A 60 -2.89 7.42 15.66
C ARG A 60 -1.95 8.53 15.21
N TYR A 61 -1.82 8.73 13.91
CA TYR A 61 -1.04 9.80 13.32
C TYR A 61 -1.50 11.18 13.78
N THR A 62 -2.81 11.40 13.88
CA THR A 62 -3.38 12.70 14.30
C THR A 62 -3.31 12.96 15.80
N ARG A 63 -3.25 11.91 16.62
CA ARG A 63 -3.33 12.01 18.09
C ARG A 63 -2.05 11.70 18.84
N GLN A 64 -1.07 11.08 18.20
CA GLN A 64 0.16 10.63 18.86
C GLN A 64 1.40 11.23 18.17
N ASP A 65 2.21 11.95 18.92
CA ASP A 65 3.40 12.63 18.41
C ASP A 65 4.44 11.65 17.85
N ILE A 66 4.61 10.48 18.47
CA ILE A 66 5.54 9.44 18.00
C ILE A 66 5.06 8.89 16.65
N ALA A 67 3.79 8.53 16.53
CA ALA A 67 3.23 8.03 15.27
C ALA A 67 3.36 9.06 14.15
N LYS A 68 3.10 10.33 14.47
CA LYS A 68 3.32 11.44 13.55
C LYS A 68 4.78 11.59 13.14
N ALA A 69 5.71 11.50 14.08
CA ALA A 69 7.13 11.60 13.80
C ALA A 69 7.65 10.47 12.92
N VAL A 70 7.15 9.24 13.09
CA VAL A 70 7.51 8.08 12.27
C VAL A 70 7.16 8.32 10.79
N ILE A 71 6.04 8.94 10.51
CA ILE A 71 5.61 9.23 9.13
C ILE A 71 6.26 10.51 8.61
N ASP A 72 6.24 11.59 9.38
CA ASP A 72 6.65 12.92 8.89
C ASP A 72 8.16 13.08 8.73
N ARG A 73 8.98 12.42 9.56
CA ARG A 73 10.45 12.58 9.50
C ARG A 73 11.06 12.05 8.20
N PRO A 74 10.77 10.81 7.74
CA PRO A 74 11.25 10.32 6.46
C PRO A 74 10.81 11.23 5.30
N VAL A 75 9.52 11.60 5.27
CA VAL A 75 8.98 12.48 4.22
C VAL A 75 9.70 13.83 4.19
N ARG A 76 9.93 14.44 5.36
CA ARG A 76 10.68 15.71 5.43
C ARG A 76 12.12 15.55 4.95
N ALA A 77 12.78 14.44 5.30
CA ALA A 77 14.15 14.17 4.87
C ALA A 77 14.24 14.00 3.34
N THR A 78 13.30 13.23 2.76
CA THR A 78 13.23 13.01 1.31
C THR A 78 13.01 14.30 0.53
N TRP A 79 12.13 15.17 1.02
CA TRP A 79 11.69 16.37 0.30
C TRP A 79 12.37 17.65 0.79
N GLN A 80 13.56 17.59 1.40
CA GLN A 80 14.30 18.79 1.86
C GLN A 80 14.87 19.60 0.69
N GLY A 81 15.47 18.93 -0.30
CA GLY A 81 16.09 19.55 -1.47
C GLY A 81 15.10 20.21 -2.42
N ALA A 82 15.57 20.98 -3.38
CA ALA A 82 14.78 21.42 -4.51
C ALA A 82 14.38 20.22 -5.38
N LEU A 83 13.24 20.30 -6.06
CA LEU A 83 12.87 19.34 -7.09
C LEU A 83 13.35 19.91 -8.43
N GLU A 84 14.55 19.50 -8.84
CA GLU A 84 15.17 19.94 -10.08
C GLU A 84 15.04 18.83 -11.13
N LEU A 85 14.69 19.21 -12.33
CA LEU A 85 14.66 18.32 -13.48
C LEU A 85 15.66 18.87 -14.51
N VAL A 86 16.72 18.12 -14.74
CA VAL A 86 17.81 18.51 -15.64
C VAL A 86 17.75 17.59 -16.86
N GLU A 87 17.69 18.17 -18.04
CA GLU A 87 17.68 17.45 -19.31
C GLU A 87 19.10 17.21 -19.83
N MET A 88 19.98 18.22 -19.70
CA MET A 88 21.38 18.16 -20.07
C MET A 88 22.26 18.93 -19.06
N GLU A 89 23.52 18.52 -18.92
CA GLU A 89 24.51 19.22 -18.06
C GLU A 89 25.07 20.49 -18.72
N GLU A 90 24.27 21.21 -19.49
CA GLU A 90 24.69 22.45 -20.10
C GLU A 90 24.44 23.65 -19.18
N GLN A 91 25.18 24.76 -19.41
CA GLN A 91 25.08 25.96 -18.56
C GLN A 91 23.80 26.77 -18.74
N GLU A 92 23.05 26.54 -19.80
CA GLU A 92 21.80 27.25 -20.10
C GLU A 92 20.59 26.33 -19.98
N ASP A 93 19.55 26.79 -19.28
CA ASP A 93 18.28 26.07 -19.16
C ASP A 93 17.66 25.82 -20.55
N THR A 94 17.33 24.56 -20.79
CA THR A 94 16.63 24.17 -22.03
C THR A 94 15.17 24.68 -22.00
N ALA A 95 14.53 24.66 -23.19
CA ALA A 95 13.12 25.01 -23.29
C ALA A 95 12.22 24.09 -22.40
N PHE A 96 12.61 22.84 -22.25
CA PHE A 96 11.94 21.88 -21.39
C PHE A 96 12.09 22.24 -19.91
N GLU A 97 13.28 22.59 -19.45
CA GLU A 97 13.54 22.97 -18.06
C GLU A 97 12.82 24.25 -17.66
N LYS A 98 12.75 25.24 -18.58
CA LYS A 98 11.94 26.45 -18.40
C LYS A 98 10.46 26.13 -18.27
N ALA A 99 9.93 25.26 -19.15
CA ALA A 99 8.54 24.83 -19.10
C ALA A 99 8.22 24.03 -17.82
N TRP A 100 9.17 23.18 -17.39
CA TRP A 100 9.06 22.45 -16.12
C TRP A 100 8.99 23.40 -14.91
N THR A 101 9.89 24.35 -14.84
CA THR A 101 9.94 25.32 -13.74
C THR A 101 8.63 26.12 -13.64
N GLU A 102 8.06 26.54 -14.77
CA GLU A 102 6.76 27.20 -14.79
C GLU A 102 5.63 26.28 -14.34
N LEU A 103 5.64 25.01 -14.79
CA LEU A 103 4.66 24.00 -14.41
C LEU A 103 4.74 23.68 -12.92
N ASP A 104 5.96 23.50 -12.37
CA ASP A 104 6.15 23.24 -10.95
C ASP A 104 5.67 24.41 -10.09
N ARG A 105 5.98 25.64 -10.47
CA ARG A 105 5.49 26.85 -9.79
C ARG A 105 3.96 26.89 -9.73
N LYS A 106 3.29 26.49 -10.82
CA LYS A 106 1.82 26.49 -10.94
C LYS A 106 1.20 25.33 -10.16
N MET A 107 1.74 24.12 -10.27
CA MET A 107 1.19 22.90 -9.73
C MET A 107 1.66 22.58 -8.33
N LYS A 108 2.80 23.12 -7.89
CA LYS A 108 3.46 22.85 -6.61
C LYS A 108 3.74 21.36 -6.42
N PHE A 109 4.44 20.76 -7.40
CA PHE A 109 4.71 19.32 -7.45
C PHE A 109 5.33 18.82 -6.15
N LYS A 110 6.40 19.43 -5.68
CA LYS A 110 7.07 19.06 -4.44
C LYS A 110 6.09 18.91 -3.26
N THR A 111 5.21 19.89 -3.07
CA THR A 111 4.21 19.86 -1.99
C THR A 111 3.20 18.74 -2.16
N LYS A 112 2.77 18.49 -3.41
CA LYS A 112 1.80 17.41 -3.73
C LYS A 112 2.42 16.03 -3.58
N LEU A 113 3.66 15.85 -4.03
CA LEU A 113 4.39 14.59 -3.91
C LEU A 113 4.75 14.29 -2.46
N ALA A 114 5.22 15.29 -1.68
CA ALA A 114 5.44 15.12 -0.25
C ALA A 114 4.14 14.75 0.51
N ARG A 115 2.99 15.27 0.06
CA ARG A 115 1.69 14.86 0.62
C ARG A 115 1.32 13.43 0.21
N LEU A 116 1.56 13.05 -1.03
CA LEU A 116 1.35 11.68 -1.51
C LEU A 116 2.19 10.69 -0.70
N ASP A 117 3.49 10.97 -0.54
CA ASP A 117 4.42 10.14 0.22
C ASP A 117 3.96 9.96 1.68
N ARG A 118 3.47 11.03 2.32
CA ARG A 118 2.87 10.95 3.65
C ARG A 118 1.62 10.06 3.69
N LEU A 119 0.73 10.16 2.69
CA LEU A 119 -0.48 9.34 2.60
C LEU A 119 -0.14 7.87 2.35
N THR A 120 0.89 7.60 1.54
CA THR A 120 1.40 6.25 1.29
C THR A 120 2.02 5.65 2.56
N GLY A 121 2.76 6.45 3.33
CA GLY A 121 3.34 6.01 4.62
C GLY A 121 2.30 5.75 5.71
N LEU A 122 1.12 6.36 5.62
CA LEU A 122 -0.01 6.12 6.53
C LEU A 122 -0.81 4.86 6.19
N GLY A 123 -0.84 4.48 4.91
CA GLY A 123 -1.62 3.37 4.41
C GLY A 123 -0.76 2.35 3.66
N ARG A 124 -1.41 1.54 2.85
CA ARG A 124 -0.75 0.55 1.99
C ARG A 124 -0.30 1.17 0.66
N TYR A 125 -1.02 2.19 0.20
CA TYR A 125 -0.73 2.94 -1.02
C TYR A 125 -1.34 4.34 -0.99
N GLY A 126 -0.84 5.20 -1.86
CA GLY A 126 -1.42 6.49 -2.20
C GLY A 126 -1.59 6.60 -3.71
N VAL A 127 -2.58 7.34 -4.18
CA VAL A 127 -2.88 7.53 -5.59
C VAL A 127 -2.71 8.99 -5.96
N LEU A 128 -1.98 9.25 -7.05
CA LEU A 128 -1.84 10.57 -7.63
C LEU A 128 -2.72 10.70 -8.86
N LEU A 129 -3.81 11.45 -8.75
CA LEU A 129 -4.66 11.75 -9.88
C LEU A 129 -4.09 12.92 -10.67
N LEU A 130 -3.85 12.68 -11.96
CA LEU A 130 -3.45 13.70 -12.93
C LEU A 130 -4.68 14.12 -13.74
N GLY A 131 -5.07 15.38 -13.64
CA GLY A 131 -6.15 15.93 -14.45
C GLY A 131 -5.60 16.44 -15.76
N LEU A 132 -5.87 15.72 -16.85
CA LEU A 132 -5.48 16.07 -18.20
C LEU A 132 -6.65 16.70 -18.98
N ASP A 133 -6.38 17.26 -20.14
CA ASP A 133 -7.34 17.94 -21.01
C ASP A 133 -8.15 16.99 -21.90
N ASP A 134 -7.96 15.67 -21.75
CA ASP A 134 -8.64 14.64 -22.54
C ASP A 134 -9.89 14.07 -21.85
N VAL A 135 -10.17 14.49 -20.60
CA VAL A 135 -11.30 14.00 -19.81
C VAL A 135 -12.41 15.04 -19.77
N ASN A 136 -13.46 14.81 -20.56
CA ASN A 136 -14.61 15.71 -20.64
C ASN A 136 -15.83 15.23 -19.84
N ASN A 137 -15.87 13.95 -19.47
CA ASN A 137 -16.97 13.36 -18.71
C ASN A 137 -16.44 12.26 -17.78
N ARG A 138 -17.31 11.74 -16.90
CA ARG A 138 -16.94 10.72 -15.90
C ARG A 138 -16.47 9.41 -16.55
N GLU A 139 -17.07 9.03 -17.67
CA GLU A 139 -16.75 7.78 -18.36
C GLU A 139 -15.36 7.83 -19.01
N ALA A 140 -14.90 9.01 -19.39
CA ALA A 140 -13.57 9.22 -19.98
C ALA A 140 -12.43 8.90 -18.99
N PHE A 141 -12.67 8.91 -17.66
CA PHE A 141 -11.66 8.48 -16.69
C PHE A 141 -11.33 6.98 -16.78
N ALA A 142 -12.23 6.16 -17.28
CA ALA A 142 -11.99 4.73 -17.50
C ALA A 142 -11.23 4.43 -18.79
N SER A 143 -11.05 5.42 -19.65
CA SER A 143 -10.39 5.26 -20.93
C SER A 143 -8.88 5.52 -20.81
N PRO A 144 -8.03 4.79 -21.56
CA PRO A 144 -6.60 5.07 -21.62
C PRO A 144 -6.33 6.49 -22.10
N VAL A 145 -5.27 7.11 -21.55
CA VAL A 145 -4.82 8.43 -21.99
C VAL A 145 -4.44 8.39 -23.48
N ARG A 146 -5.01 9.29 -24.26
CA ARG A 146 -4.71 9.38 -25.69
C ARG A 146 -3.28 9.86 -25.90
N THR A 147 -2.62 9.37 -26.97
CA THR A 147 -1.28 9.81 -27.38
C THR A 147 -1.28 11.26 -27.81
N GLY A 148 -0.14 11.93 -27.64
CA GLY A 148 0.09 13.33 -28.02
C GLY A 148 0.28 14.25 -26.82
N ALA A 149 0.57 15.54 -27.12
CA ALA A 149 0.76 16.54 -26.08
C ALA A 149 -0.54 16.78 -25.31
N ARG A 150 -0.45 16.77 -23.99
CA ARG A 150 -1.56 16.98 -23.07
C ARG A 150 -1.26 18.11 -22.11
N LYS A 151 -2.29 18.87 -21.80
CA LYS A 151 -2.20 19.92 -20.79
C LYS A 151 -2.57 19.36 -19.43
N LEU A 152 -1.69 19.54 -18.46
CA LEU A 152 -1.96 19.18 -17.08
C LEU A 152 -2.72 20.31 -16.37
N HIS A 153 -3.95 20.05 -15.95
CA HIS A 153 -4.81 21.02 -15.28
C HIS A 153 -4.65 20.99 -13.75
N TYR A 154 -4.52 19.80 -13.18
CA TYR A 154 -4.35 19.63 -11.74
C TYR A 154 -3.66 18.31 -11.39
N ILE A 155 -3.11 18.29 -10.18
CA ILE A 155 -2.57 17.09 -9.53
C ILE A 155 -3.23 16.99 -8.16
N LYS A 156 -3.78 15.82 -7.83
CA LYS A 156 -4.42 15.57 -6.53
C LYS A 156 -3.96 14.26 -5.92
N PRO A 157 -3.30 14.27 -4.75
CA PRO A 157 -2.98 13.06 -4.00
C PRO A 157 -4.20 12.58 -3.21
N PHE A 158 -4.47 11.27 -3.26
CA PHE A 158 -5.51 10.57 -2.53
C PHE A 158 -4.92 9.46 -1.69
N SER A 159 -5.56 9.17 -0.55
CA SER A 159 -5.27 8.00 0.27
C SER A 159 -6.02 6.77 -0.24
N GLU A 160 -5.62 5.58 0.22
CA GLU A 160 -6.30 4.33 -0.07
C GLU A 160 -7.78 4.33 0.33
N SER A 161 -8.18 5.14 1.31
CA SER A 161 -9.59 5.26 1.71
C SER A 161 -10.44 6.05 0.73
N SER A 162 -9.81 6.89 -0.09
CA SER A 162 -10.50 7.75 -1.08
C SER A 162 -10.37 7.25 -2.51
N ALA A 163 -9.36 6.42 -2.78
CA ALA A 163 -9.11 5.79 -4.07
C ALA A 163 -8.95 4.29 -3.84
N VAL A 164 -10.07 3.57 -3.82
CA VAL A 164 -10.11 2.13 -3.57
C VAL A 164 -9.84 1.39 -4.88
N ILE A 165 -8.92 0.41 -4.84
CA ILE A 165 -8.67 -0.46 -5.99
C ILE A 165 -9.93 -1.30 -6.24
N LEU A 166 -10.54 -1.13 -7.42
CA LEU A 166 -11.74 -1.85 -7.81
C LEU A 166 -11.41 -3.16 -8.52
N GLU A 167 -10.38 -3.15 -9.36
CA GLU A 167 -10.01 -4.29 -10.17
C GLU A 167 -8.50 -4.34 -10.37
N LEU A 168 -7.94 -5.56 -10.36
CA LEU A 168 -6.55 -5.85 -10.67
C LEU A 168 -6.45 -6.53 -12.03
N GLU A 169 -5.35 -6.29 -12.74
CA GLU A 169 -5.03 -7.01 -13.98
C GLU A 169 -4.74 -8.49 -13.66
N ASN A 170 -5.63 -9.37 -14.08
CA ASN A 170 -5.55 -10.81 -13.81
C ASN A 170 -5.00 -11.62 -14.99
N ASN A 171 -4.70 -10.99 -16.13
CA ASN A 171 -4.12 -11.68 -17.26
C ASN A 171 -2.62 -11.96 -17.01
N PRO A 172 -2.19 -13.24 -16.84
CA PRO A 172 -0.81 -13.57 -16.51
C PRO A 172 0.18 -13.25 -17.65
N THR A 173 -0.30 -13.00 -18.86
CA THR A 173 0.53 -12.60 -20.01
C THR A 173 0.68 -11.08 -20.14
N SER A 174 -0.05 -10.31 -19.35
CA SER A 174 0.05 -8.87 -19.32
C SER A 174 1.30 -8.41 -18.57
N PRO A 175 2.07 -7.43 -19.08
CA PRO A 175 3.17 -6.81 -18.34
C PRO A 175 2.68 -6.06 -17.09
N ARG A 176 1.38 -5.87 -16.96
CA ARG A 176 0.72 -5.22 -15.82
C ARG A 176 0.09 -6.21 -14.84
N TYR A 177 0.36 -7.50 -14.97
CA TYR A 177 -0.21 -8.53 -14.09
C TYR A 177 -0.06 -8.17 -12.60
N GLY A 178 -1.16 -8.22 -11.87
CA GLY A 178 -1.23 -7.88 -10.45
C GLY A 178 -1.26 -6.37 -10.14
N LEU A 179 -1.19 -5.50 -11.14
CA LEU A 179 -1.33 -4.05 -10.94
C LEU A 179 -2.80 -3.62 -11.04
N PRO A 180 -3.18 -2.53 -10.33
CA PRO A 180 -4.54 -1.99 -10.43
C PRO A 180 -4.88 -1.53 -11.85
N LEU A 181 -6.09 -1.90 -12.29
CA LEU A 181 -6.71 -1.41 -13.51
C LEU A 181 -7.55 -0.15 -13.22
N TYR A 182 -8.35 -0.21 -12.16
CA TYR A 182 -9.24 0.87 -11.76
C TYR A 182 -9.13 1.17 -10.26
N TYR A 183 -9.27 2.47 -9.94
CA TYR A 183 -9.33 3.02 -8.59
C TYR A 183 -10.68 3.68 -8.33
#